data_e9e91908fb64ee7d20222b441a14b62e
#
_entry.id   e9e91908fb64ee7d20222b441a14b62e
#
_cell.length_a   1.000
_cell.length_b   1.000
_cell.length_c   1.000
_cell.angle_alpha   90.00
_cell.angle_beta   90.00
_cell.angle_gamma   90.00
#
_symmetry.space_group_name_H-M   'P 1'
#
loop_
_entity.id
_entity.type
_entity.pdbx_description
1 polymer ?
#
loop_
_entity_poly.entity_id
_entity_poly.type
_entity_poly.pdbx_seq_one_letter_code
_entity_poly.pdbx_strand_id
1 'polypeptide(L)'
;LFFEKRFENPIDFTATVSFIMTASQRVLYNEEEILMKLTQINAEQWKQVKEIYMEAFPKAERKPFFVLRHSVKSKKAQILTATEDGTLMGFVMVIPYGGMVMVDYLAVSSKIRSRGTGGQIMQQVCEHFADKRIVLLIERLDDNAENAQQRSARRRFYLKNGFTSSDIFIKGASGEMEVLNWGGKVSAQEYLSLQKHALGNLLFSLSGIALAK
;
A
#
# COMPACT_ATOMS: atom_id res chain seq x y z
N LEU A 1 -14.07 46.56 -50.47
CA LEU A 1 -13.99 47.05 -49.08
C LEU A 1 -14.52 45.95 -48.12
N PHE A 2 -13.63 45.47 -47.32
CA PHE A 2 -13.91 44.94 -45.97
C PHE A 2 -14.50 43.52 -45.88
N PHE A 3 -14.02 42.60 -45.14
CA PHE A 3 -13.01 42.38 -44.10
C PHE A 3 -12.67 40.89 -44.12
N GLU A 4 -11.40 40.54 -44.35
CA GLU A 4 -10.83 39.30 -43.91
C GLU A 4 -10.77 39.32 -42.38
N LYS A 5 -11.40 38.34 -41.68
CA LYS A 5 -11.04 37.95 -40.36
C LYS A 5 -10.63 36.48 -40.39
N ARG A 6 -9.30 36.26 -40.28
CA ARG A 6 -8.69 34.96 -39.98
C ARG A 6 -9.31 34.40 -38.71
N PHE A 7 -9.83 33.21 -38.78
CA PHE A 7 -10.01 32.35 -37.63
C PHE A 7 -8.70 31.56 -37.44
N GLU A 8 -7.80 32.09 -36.61
CA GLU A 8 -6.73 31.35 -36.00
C GLU A 8 -7.29 30.75 -34.71
N ASN A 9 -7.71 29.49 -34.75
CA ASN A 9 -7.60 28.53 -33.69
C ASN A 9 -8.00 27.16 -34.26
N PRO A 10 -7.16 26.13 -34.15
CA PRO A 10 -7.58 24.77 -34.49
C PRO A 10 -8.62 24.34 -33.44
N ILE A 11 -9.83 24.07 -33.89
CA ILE A 11 -10.87 23.44 -33.09
C ILE A 11 -10.32 22.10 -32.64
N ASP A 12 -10.17 21.96 -31.33
CA ASP A 12 -9.78 20.69 -30.72
C ASP A 12 -10.88 19.65 -30.98
N PHE A 13 -10.63 18.78 -31.97
CA PHE A 13 -11.58 17.78 -32.46
C PHE A 13 -11.92 16.74 -31.36
N THR A 14 -11.09 16.61 -30.36
CA THR A 14 -11.31 15.69 -29.25
C THR A 14 -12.36 16.19 -28.24
N ALA A 15 -12.43 17.51 -28.03
CA ALA A 15 -13.42 18.13 -27.16
C ALA A 15 -14.84 18.15 -27.80
N THR A 16 -14.93 18.25 -29.13
CA THR A 16 -16.22 18.31 -29.83
C THR A 16 -16.87 16.94 -29.96
N VAL A 17 -16.10 15.87 -30.08
CA VAL A 17 -16.65 14.50 -30.17
C VAL A 17 -17.23 14.07 -28.81
N SER A 18 -16.68 14.55 -27.71
CA SER A 18 -17.18 14.22 -26.34
C SER A 18 -18.55 14.86 -26.03
N PHE A 19 -18.96 15.90 -26.73
CA PHE A 19 -20.22 16.63 -26.46
C PHE A 19 -21.44 16.11 -27.24
N ILE A 20 -21.25 15.28 -28.27
CA ILE A 20 -22.34 14.83 -29.17
C ILE A 20 -22.84 13.42 -28.84
N MET A 21 -22.24 12.72 -27.87
CA MET A 21 -22.75 11.42 -27.44
C MET A 21 -24.02 11.59 -26.60
N THR A 22 -25.16 11.12 -27.13
CA THR A 22 -26.44 11.11 -26.40
C THR A 22 -26.35 10.22 -25.18
N ALA A 23 -27.19 10.49 -24.17
CA ALA A 23 -27.25 9.68 -22.93
C ALA A 23 -27.41 8.17 -23.19
N SER A 24 -28.09 7.78 -24.29
CA SER A 24 -28.24 6.37 -24.71
C SER A 24 -26.95 5.75 -25.24
N GLN A 25 -26.03 6.53 -25.81
CA GLN A 25 -24.72 6.04 -26.26
C GLN A 25 -23.73 5.90 -25.10
N ARG A 26 -23.87 6.71 -24.05
CA ARG A 26 -23.09 6.54 -22.80
C ARG A 26 -23.41 5.25 -22.03
N VAL A 27 -24.62 4.70 -22.24
CA VAL A 27 -25.04 3.44 -21.62
C VAL A 27 -24.43 2.22 -22.34
N LEU A 28 -24.01 2.36 -23.61
CA LEU A 28 -23.40 1.29 -24.39
C LEU A 28 -21.86 1.26 -24.33
N TYR A 29 -21.23 2.36 -23.91
CA TYR A 29 -19.82 2.40 -23.51
C TYR A 29 -19.71 2.40 -21.98
N ASN A 30 -20.38 1.45 -21.32
CA ASN A 30 -19.85 0.90 -20.11
C ASN A 30 -18.68 0.00 -20.54
N GLU A 31 -17.53 0.59 -20.91
CA GLU A 31 -16.27 0.02 -20.54
C GLU A 31 -16.40 -0.13 -19.03
N GLU A 32 -16.67 -1.35 -18.53
CA GLU A 32 -16.32 -1.69 -17.18
C GLU A 32 -14.85 -1.34 -17.11
N GLU A 33 -14.57 -0.16 -16.58
CA GLU A 33 -13.21 0.23 -16.23
C GLU A 33 -12.72 -0.95 -15.43
N ILE A 34 -11.77 -1.70 -15.99
CA ILE A 34 -11.22 -2.90 -15.36
C ILE A 34 -10.53 -2.42 -14.10
N LEU A 35 -11.34 -2.26 -13.06
CA LEU A 35 -10.92 -1.66 -11.81
C LEU A 35 -10.34 -2.77 -10.95
N MET A 36 -9.07 -2.64 -10.61
CA MET A 36 -8.44 -3.50 -9.63
C MET A 36 -9.28 -3.53 -8.34
N LYS A 37 -9.69 -4.72 -7.89
CA LYS A 37 -10.51 -4.90 -6.69
C LYS A 37 -9.66 -5.38 -5.53
N LEU A 38 -9.77 -4.70 -4.40
CA LEU A 38 -9.16 -5.11 -3.14
C LEU A 38 -10.18 -5.90 -2.31
N THR A 39 -9.94 -7.20 -2.11
CA THR A 39 -10.83 -8.09 -1.39
C THR A 39 -10.09 -8.92 -0.35
N GLN A 40 -10.79 -9.42 0.66
CA GLN A 40 -10.19 -10.33 1.64
C GLN A 40 -9.76 -11.62 0.94
N ILE A 41 -8.58 -12.14 1.31
CA ILE A 41 -8.01 -13.38 0.76
C ILE A 41 -8.99 -14.55 0.87
N ASN A 42 -9.15 -15.31 -0.21
CA ASN A 42 -9.90 -16.57 -0.23
C ASN A 42 -8.96 -17.81 -0.18
N ALA A 43 -9.56 -18.99 -0.12
CA ALA A 43 -8.82 -20.25 0.03
C ALA A 43 -7.88 -20.53 -1.16
N GLU A 44 -8.28 -20.15 -2.37
CA GLU A 44 -7.55 -20.45 -3.62
C GLU A 44 -6.33 -19.54 -3.81
N GLN A 45 -6.38 -18.32 -3.28
CA GLN A 45 -5.32 -17.32 -3.45
C GLN A 45 -4.07 -17.56 -2.59
N TRP A 46 -4.15 -18.40 -1.54
CA TRP A 46 -3.02 -18.60 -0.62
C TRP A 46 -1.73 -19.07 -1.30
N LYS A 47 -1.82 -19.88 -2.34
CA LYS A 47 -0.64 -20.34 -3.08
C LYS A 47 0.03 -19.18 -3.80
N GLN A 48 -0.75 -18.38 -4.53
CA GLN A 48 -0.24 -17.22 -5.27
C GLN A 48 0.30 -16.14 -4.34
N VAL A 49 -0.40 -15.84 -3.23
CA VAL A 49 0.08 -14.92 -2.19
C VAL A 49 1.42 -15.39 -1.63
N LYS A 50 1.60 -16.70 -1.38
CA LYS A 50 2.88 -17.25 -0.93
C LYS A 50 3.98 -17.04 -1.96
N GLU A 51 3.71 -17.27 -3.23
CA GLU A 51 4.67 -17.06 -4.32
C GLU A 51 5.12 -15.61 -4.38
N ILE A 52 4.17 -14.65 -4.41
CA ILE A 52 4.46 -13.21 -4.40
C ILE A 52 5.25 -12.81 -3.13
N TYR A 53 4.86 -13.33 -1.96
CA TYR A 53 5.55 -13.07 -0.70
C TYR A 53 7.00 -13.53 -0.72
N MET A 54 7.24 -14.75 -1.19
CA MET A 54 8.59 -15.35 -1.26
C MET A 54 9.48 -14.63 -2.28
N GLU A 55 8.91 -14.04 -3.31
CA GLU A 55 9.60 -13.27 -4.32
C GLU A 55 9.89 -11.83 -3.90
N ALA A 56 8.92 -11.18 -3.25
CA ALA A 56 8.99 -9.75 -2.94
C ALA A 56 9.91 -9.41 -1.77
N PHE A 57 10.08 -10.33 -0.81
CA PHE A 57 10.83 -10.06 0.42
C PHE A 57 12.06 -10.96 0.54
N PRO A 58 13.24 -10.40 0.91
CA PRO A 58 14.43 -11.18 1.25
C PRO A 58 14.18 -12.10 2.45
N LYS A 59 14.95 -13.19 2.57
CA LYS A 59 14.81 -14.17 3.67
C LYS A 59 14.88 -13.53 5.06
N ALA A 60 15.72 -12.51 5.21
CA ALA A 60 15.90 -11.79 6.49
C ALA A 60 14.67 -10.99 6.92
N GLU A 61 13.82 -10.53 5.96
CA GLU A 61 12.62 -9.75 6.23
C GLU A 61 11.35 -10.63 6.36
N ARG A 62 11.45 -11.91 6.01
CA ARG A 62 10.29 -12.81 5.98
C ARG A 62 10.02 -13.46 7.33
N LYS A 63 8.80 -13.32 7.82
CA LYS A 63 8.25 -14.25 8.83
C LYS A 63 7.97 -15.62 8.17
N PRO A 64 8.06 -16.73 8.89
CA PRO A 64 7.62 -18.03 8.35
C PRO A 64 6.17 -17.93 7.85
N PHE A 65 5.89 -18.42 6.64
CA PHE A 65 4.57 -18.20 6.00
C PHE A 65 3.40 -18.78 6.79
N PHE A 66 3.63 -19.86 7.56
CA PHE A 66 2.60 -20.41 8.46
C PHE A 66 2.19 -19.43 9.56
N VAL A 67 3.10 -18.52 9.99
CA VAL A 67 2.79 -17.47 10.97
C VAL A 67 1.80 -16.47 10.38
N LEU A 68 1.97 -16.06 9.11
CA LEU A 68 1.02 -15.19 8.43
C LEU A 68 -0.36 -15.86 8.37
N ARG A 69 -0.41 -17.12 7.95
CA ARG A 69 -1.67 -17.89 7.89
C ARG A 69 -2.33 -18.02 9.27
N HIS A 70 -1.56 -18.29 10.29
CA HIS A 70 -2.06 -18.39 11.66
C HIS A 70 -2.62 -17.04 12.14
N SER A 71 -1.94 -15.94 11.87
CA SER A 71 -2.39 -14.59 12.25
C SER A 71 -3.71 -14.21 11.57
N VAL A 72 -3.90 -14.60 10.31
CA VAL A 72 -5.17 -14.41 9.61
C VAL A 72 -6.27 -15.33 10.16
N LYS A 73 -5.96 -16.62 10.39
CA LYS A 73 -6.92 -17.58 10.96
C LYS A 73 -7.39 -17.16 12.36
N SER A 74 -6.50 -16.62 13.18
CA SER A 74 -6.81 -16.10 14.51
C SER A 74 -7.45 -14.71 14.52
N LYS A 75 -7.76 -14.15 13.34
CA LYS A 75 -8.31 -12.79 13.16
C LYS A 75 -7.44 -11.66 13.72
N LYS A 76 -6.18 -11.94 14.01
CA LYS A 76 -5.20 -10.94 14.45
C LYS A 76 -4.71 -10.06 13.31
N ALA A 77 -4.67 -10.62 12.10
CA ALA A 77 -4.31 -9.91 10.88
C ALA A 77 -5.34 -10.19 9.79
N GLN A 78 -5.30 -9.36 8.75
CA GLN A 78 -6.06 -9.56 7.52
C GLN A 78 -5.08 -9.52 6.34
N ILE A 79 -5.35 -10.33 5.31
CA ILE A 79 -4.70 -10.20 4.01
C ILE A 79 -5.77 -9.75 3.03
N LEU A 80 -5.53 -8.61 2.41
CA LEU A 80 -6.34 -8.11 1.30
C LEU A 80 -5.57 -8.37 0.00
N THR A 81 -6.23 -8.94 -0.97
CA THR A 81 -5.68 -9.29 -2.28
C THR A 81 -6.20 -8.33 -3.32
N ALA A 82 -5.31 -7.80 -4.14
CA ALA A 82 -5.63 -6.97 -5.28
C ALA A 82 -5.74 -7.84 -6.53
N THR A 83 -6.90 -7.87 -7.15
CA THR A 83 -7.16 -8.64 -8.37
C THR A 83 -7.70 -7.74 -9.48
N GLU A 84 -7.28 -8.02 -10.70
CA GLU A 84 -7.72 -7.39 -11.93
C GLU A 84 -7.96 -8.51 -12.94
N ASP A 85 -9.14 -8.60 -13.54
CA ASP A 85 -9.54 -9.67 -14.45
C ASP A 85 -9.26 -11.10 -13.92
N GLY A 86 -9.53 -11.32 -12.65
CA GLY A 86 -9.26 -12.61 -12.00
C GLY A 86 -7.78 -12.90 -11.74
N THR A 87 -6.87 -12.03 -12.18
CA THR A 87 -5.43 -12.15 -11.96
C THR A 87 -5.03 -11.48 -10.64
N LEU A 88 -4.27 -12.20 -9.80
CA LEU A 88 -3.73 -11.64 -8.57
C LEU A 88 -2.56 -10.69 -8.88
N MET A 89 -2.78 -9.40 -8.65
CA MET A 89 -1.83 -8.33 -8.91
C MET A 89 -0.86 -8.13 -7.74
N GLY A 90 -1.34 -8.33 -6.52
CA GLY A 90 -0.58 -8.14 -5.31
C GLY A 90 -1.41 -8.39 -4.06
N PHE A 91 -0.83 -8.12 -2.91
CA PHE A 91 -1.53 -8.21 -1.64
C PHE A 91 -0.98 -7.21 -0.62
N VAL A 92 -1.79 -6.92 0.36
CA VAL A 92 -1.39 -6.21 1.58
C VAL A 92 -1.80 -7.02 2.81
N MET A 93 -0.90 -7.18 3.77
CA MET A 93 -1.21 -7.72 5.09
C MET A 93 -1.31 -6.58 6.08
N VAL A 94 -2.42 -6.52 6.80
CA VAL A 94 -2.69 -5.48 7.78
C VAL A 94 -3.01 -6.07 9.15
N ILE A 95 -2.68 -5.34 10.20
CA ILE A 95 -2.95 -5.70 11.59
C ILE A 95 -3.77 -4.58 12.23
N PRO A 96 -5.10 -4.76 12.39
CA PRO A 96 -5.96 -3.79 13.08
C PRO A 96 -5.68 -3.81 14.59
N TYR A 97 -5.65 -2.61 15.20
CA TYR A 97 -5.54 -2.47 16.66
C TYR A 97 -6.11 -1.14 17.12
N GLY A 98 -7.19 -1.19 17.89
CA GLY A 98 -7.87 0.02 18.33
C GLY A 98 -8.32 0.89 17.15
N GLY A 99 -8.03 2.20 17.20
CA GLY A 99 -8.29 3.14 16.10
C GLY A 99 -7.21 3.18 15.01
N MET A 100 -6.33 2.15 14.93
CA MET A 100 -5.19 2.09 14.01
C MET A 100 -5.19 0.80 13.19
N VAL A 101 -4.50 0.85 12.06
CA VAL A 101 -4.20 -0.31 11.21
C VAL A 101 -2.72 -0.25 10.83
N MET A 102 -1.96 -1.29 11.13
CA MET A 102 -0.57 -1.41 10.68
C MET A 102 -0.50 -2.17 9.37
N VAL A 103 0.14 -1.60 8.36
CA VAL A 103 0.56 -2.32 7.14
C VAL A 103 1.86 -3.07 7.47
N ASP A 104 1.77 -4.40 7.57
CA ASP A 104 2.89 -5.28 7.91
C ASP A 104 3.65 -5.74 6.64
N TYR A 105 2.91 -6.02 5.57
CA TYR A 105 3.47 -6.35 4.25
C TYR A 105 2.65 -5.72 3.12
N LEU A 106 3.32 -5.19 2.12
CA LEU A 106 2.75 -4.78 0.84
C LEU A 106 3.61 -5.36 -0.26
N ALA A 107 3.03 -6.15 -1.15
CA ALA A 107 3.74 -6.76 -2.27
C ALA A 107 2.91 -6.72 -3.56
N VAL A 108 3.59 -6.44 -4.67
CA VAL A 108 3.06 -6.49 -6.03
C VAL A 108 3.81 -7.59 -6.77
N SER A 109 3.09 -8.39 -7.56
CA SER A 109 3.67 -9.43 -8.41
C SER A 109 4.74 -8.84 -9.32
N SER A 110 5.89 -9.51 -9.46
CA SER A 110 6.97 -9.07 -10.34
C SER A 110 6.55 -8.96 -11.80
N LYS A 111 5.58 -9.78 -12.22
CA LYS A 111 5.04 -9.81 -13.58
C LYS A 111 4.39 -8.49 -14.01
N ILE A 112 4.01 -7.64 -13.04
CA ILE A 112 3.23 -6.41 -13.29
C ILE A 112 3.80 -5.17 -12.59
N ARG A 113 5.00 -5.26 -12.03
CA ARG A 113 5.69 -4.09 -11.44
C ARG A 113 5.82 -2.97 -12.46
N SER A 114 5.87 -1.73 -11.99
CA SER A 114 6.01 -0.49 -12.79
C SER A 114 4.72 0.06 -13.43
N ARG A 115 3.56 -0.54 -13.19
CA ARG A 115 2.25 -0.04 -13.69
C ARG A 115 1.50 0.85 -12.69
N GLY A 116 2.14 1.28 -11.60
CA GLY A 116 1.46 2.05 -10.55
C GLY A 116 0.61 1.22 -9.58
N THR A 117 0.54 -0.11 -9.78
CA THR A 117 -0.29 -1.05 -9.00
C THR A 117 -0.10 -0.91 -7.49
N GLY A 118 1.13 -0.74 -7.02
CA GLY A 118 1.39 -0.53 -5.59
C GLY A 118 0.71 0.71 -5.02
N GLY A 119 0.69 1.80 -5.78
CA GLY A 119 -0.03 3.04 -5.43
C GLY A 119 -1.54 2.83 -5.39
N GLN A 120 -2.11 2.15 -6.38
CA GLN A 120 -3.53 1.81 -6.42
C GLN A 120 -3.94 0.93 -5.24
N ILE A 121 -3.12 -0.08 -4.87
CA ILE A 121 -3.37 -0.90 -3.67
C ILE A 121 -3.37 0.00 -2.42
N MET A 122 -2.38 0.87 -2.25
CA MET A 122 -2.31 1.76 -1.09
C MET A 122 -3.47 2.74 -1.03
N GLN A 123 -3.90 3.29 -2.15
CA GLN A 123 -5.09 4.15 -2.20
C GLN A 123 -6.33 3.38 -1.72
N GLN A 124 -6.58 2.18 -2.25
CA GLN A 124 -7.72 1.37 -1.81
C GLN A 124 -7.62 0.94 -0.33
N VAL A 125 -6.41 0.71 0.19
CA VAL A 125 -6.20 0.47 1.63
C VAL A 125 -6.59 1.71 2.45
N CYS A 126 -6.17 2.90 2.01
CA CYS A 126 -6.54 4.15 2.67
C CYS A 126 -8.05 4.41 2.65
N GLU A 127 -8.70 4.11 1.53
CA GLU A 127 -10.16 4.20 1.40
C GLU A 127 -10.88 3.17 2.27
N HIS A 128 -10.41 1.91 2.28
CA HIS A 128 -10.99 0.82 3.07
C HIS A 128 -10.93 1.07 4.59
N PHE A 129 -9.90 1.77 5.05
CA PHE A 129 -9.67 2.10 6.45
C PHE A 129 -9.73 3.62 6.72
N ALA A 130 -10.58 4.34 5.98
CA ALA A 130 -10.66 5.81 6.08
C ALA A 130 -11.07 6.33 7.48
N ASP A 131 -11.72 5.48 8.29
CA ASP A 131 -12.09 5.76 9.69
C ASP A 131 -10.93 5.51 10.68
N LYS A 132 -9.76 5.07 10.22
CA LYS A 132 -8.61 4.68 11.05
C LYS A 132 -7.34 5.41 10.65
N ARG A 133 -6.41 5.48 11.58
CA ARG A 133 -5.04 5.90 11.28
C ARG A 133 -4.25 4.68 10.79
N ILE A 134 -3.64 4.80 9.62
CA ILE A 134 -2.81 3.73 9.05
C ILE A 134 -1.36 4.03 9.37
N VAL A 135 -0.63 3.03 9.86
CA VAL A 135 0.78 3.14 10.19
C VAL A 135 1.57 2.06 9.47
N LEU A 136 2.81 2.37 9.14
CA LEU A 136 3.75 1.40 8.60
C LEU A 136 5.17 1.76 9.02
N LEU A 137 6.07 0.79 8.84
CA LEU A 137 7.46 0.91 9.21
C LEU A 137 8.32 0.79 7.97
N ILE A 138 9.23 1.72 7.79
CA ILE A 138 10.25 1.67 6.73
C ILE A 138 11.64 1.78 7.32
N GLU A 139 12.65 1.31 6.60
CA GLU A 139 14.02 1.55 6.98
C GLU A 139 14.32 3.06 7.00
N ARG A 140 14.97 3.53 8.06
CA ARG A 140 15.42 4.92 8.18
C ARG A 140 16.40 5.22 7.04
N LEU A 141 16.32 6.43 6.49
CA LEU A 141 17.27 6.89 5.48
C LEU A 141 18.70 6.83 6.04
N ASP A 142 19.59 6.28 5.27
CA ASP A 142 21.02 6.19 5.57
C ASP A 142 21.76 6.15 4.23
N ASP A 143 22.46 7.23 3.92
CA ASP A 143 23.17 7.39 2.65
C ASP A 143 24.36 6.43 2.52
N ASN A 144 24.84 5.86 3.64
CA ASN A 144 25.93 4.86 3.65
C ASN A 144 25.43 3.42 3.56
N ALA A 145 24.11 3.19 3.60
CA ALA A 145 23.58 1.84 3.50
C ALA A 145 23.70 1.30 2.06
N GLU A 146 24.02 0.01 1.91
CA GLU A 146 24.09 -0.67 0.60
C GLU A 146 22.80 -0.50 -0.22
N ASN A 147 21.64 -0.40 0.46
CA ASN A 147 20.33 -0.23 -0.14
C ASN A 147 19.78 1.21 -0.04
N ALA A 148 20.63 2.25 0.10
CA ALA A 148 20.23 3.64 0.28
C ALA A 148 19.23 4.12 -0.79
N GLN A 149 19.45 3.77 -2.05
CA GLN A 149 18.53 4.12 -3.14
C GLN A 149 17.15 3.46 -2.98
N GLN A 150 17.09 2.21 -2.53
CA GLN A 150 15.84 1.49 -2.28
C GLN A 150 15.07 2.11 -1.11
N ARG A 151 15.77 2.47 0.00
CA ARG A 151 15.17 3.17 1.14
C ARG A 151 14.56 4.50 0.70
N SER A 152 15.30 5.30 -0.05
CA SER A 152 14.83 6.57 -0.59
C SER A 152 13.63 6.39 -1.55
N ALA A 153 13.65 5.38 -2.40
CA ALA A 153 12.54 5.09 -3.31
C ALA A 153 11.29 4.62 -2.54
N ARG A 154 11.45 3.77 -1.51
CA ARG A 154 10.38 3.29 -0.65
C ARG A 154 9.73 4.46 0.11
N ARG A 155 10.53 5.34 0.71
CA ARG A 155 10.02 6.52 1.41
C ARG A 155 9.26 7.45 0.47
N ARG A 156 9.82 7.78 -0.70
CA ARG A 156 9.11 8.60 -1.72
C ARG A 156 7.80 7.98 -2.16
N PHE A 157 7.75 6.66 -2.31
CA PHE A 157 6.51 5.94 -2.66
C PHE A 157 5.42 6.19 -1.63
N TYR A 158 5.69 6.03 -0.34
CA TYR A 158 4.68 6.25 0.70
C TYR A 158 4.30 7.73 0.84
N LEU A 159 5.26 8.65 0.77
CA LEU A 159 4.96 10.09 0.80
C LEU A 159 4.05 10.50 -0.38
N LYS A 160 4.32 9.97 -1.58
CA LYS A 160 3.45 10.19 -2.76
C LYS A 160 2.03 9.66 -2.56
N ASN A 161 1.85 8.63 -1.74
CA ASN A 161 0.54 8.06 -1.40
C ASN A 161 -0.08 8.71 -0.14
N GLY A 162 0.36 9.90 0.26
CA GLY A 162 -0.25 10.70 1.32
C GLY A 162 0.19 10.34 2.74
N PHE A 163 1.18 9.46 2.90
CA PHE A 163 1.78 9.19 4.20
C PHE A 163 2.71 10.32 4.62
N THR A 164 2.86 10.51 5.92
CA THR A 164 3.78 11.48 6.52
C THR A 164 4.60 10.82 7.61
N SER A 165 5.75 11.42 7.99
CA SER A 165 6.51 10.94 9.14
C SER A 165 5.74 11.16 10.44
N SER A 166 5.77 10.18 11.31
CA SER A 166 5.28 10.32 12.69
C SER A 166 6.30 10.97 13.61
N ASP A 167 7.53 11.21 13.13
CA ASP A 167 8.70 11.62 13.92
C ASP A 167 9.06 10.57 15.00
N ILE A 168 8.67 9.32 14.77
CA ILE A 168 8.97 8.17 15.63
C ILE A 168 9.98 7.30 14.91
N PHE A 169 11.11 7.08 15.56
CA PHE A 169 12.15 6.18 15.09
C PHE A 169 12.26 5.00 16.04
N ILE A 170 12.40 3.81 15.47
CA ILE A 170 12.45 2.55 16.21
C ILE A 170 13.77 1.86 15.88
N LYS A 171 14.41 1.30 16.89
CA LYS A 171 15.53 0.38 16.74
C LYS A 171 15.07 -1.03 17.10
N GLY A 172 15.45 -1.99 16.29
CA GLY A 172 15.14 -3.40 16.49
C GLY A 172 16.13 -4.28 15.74
N ALA A 173 15.82 -5.56 15.61
CA ALA A 173 16.68 -6.54 14.94
C ALA A 173 17.00 -6.18 13.46
N SER A 174 16.12 -5.46 12.78
CA SER A 174 16.30 -5.01 11.39
C SER A 174 17.01 -3.66 11.26
N GLY A 175 17.59 -3.12 12.33
CA GLY A 175 18.22 -1.81 12.34
C GLY A 175 17.29 -0.67 12.74
N GLU A 176 17.61 0.53 12.29
CA GLU A 176 16.80 1.73 12.55
C GLU A 176 15.71 1.89 11.51
N MET A 177 14.50 2.16 12.00
CA MET A 177 13.29 2.25 11.20
C MET A 177 12.56 3.56 11.49
N GLU A 178 11.88 4.10 10.48
CA GLU A 178 10.99 5.28 10.59
C GLU A 178 9.53 4.81 10.54
N VAL A 179 8.70 5.35 11.43
CA VAL A 179 7.25 5.13 11.41
C VAL A 179 6.60 6.20 10.55
N LEU A 180 5.87 5.76 9.52
CA LEU A 180 5.02 6.63 8.73
C LEU A 180 3.55 6.43 9.10
N ASN A 181 2.75 7.49 8.96
CA ASN A 181 1.31 7.45 9.23
C ASN A 181 0.50 8.13 8.13
N TRP A 182 -0.73 7.70 8.00
CA TRP A 182 -1.80 8.28 7.18
C TRP A 182 -3.08 8.42 8.02
N GLY A 183 -3.91 9.44 7.73
CA GLY A 183 -5.16 9.66 8.46
C GLY A 183 -4.99 10.23 9.87
N GLY A 184 -3.79 10.69 10.23
CA GLY A 184 -3.49 11.36 11.49
C GLY A 184 -2.23 10.84 12.17
N LYS A 185 -1.65 11.67 13.04
CA LYS A 185 -0.44 11.32 13.81
C LYS A 185 -0.73 10.24 14.85
N VAL A 186 0.25 9.38 15.09
CA VAL A 186 0.27 8.41 16.18
C VAL A 186 1.35 8.79 17.18
N SER A 187 1.14 8.50 18.44
CA SER A 187 2.17 8.67 19.47
C SER A 187 3.08 7.43 19.54
N ALA A 188 4.26 7.62 20.10
CA ALA A 188 5.19 6.50 20.32
C ALA A 188 4.58 5.39 21.19
N GLN A 189 3.78 5.76 22.21
CA GLN A 189 3.12 4.80 23.08
C GLN A 189 2.05 3.98 22.35
N GLU A 190 1.25 4.62 21.50
CA GLU A 190 0.25 3.92 20.67
C GLU A 190 0.94 2.96 19.71
N TYR A 191 2.03 3.41 19.05
CA TYR A 191 2.78 2.56 18.14
C TYR A 191 3.42 1.34 18.85
N LEU A 192 4.05 1.53 20.02
CA LEU A 192 4.61 0.41 20.80
C LEU A 192 3.52 -0.57 21.25
N SER A 193 2.34 -0.08 21.63
CA SER A 193 1.19 -0.92 21.98
C SER A 193 0.70 -1.75 20.79
N LEU A 194 0.66 -1.16 19.60
CA LEU A 194 0.35 -1.83 18.35
C LEU A 194 1.40 -2.91 18.02
N GLN A 195 2.70 -2.62 18.17
CA GLN A 195 3.79 -3.59 17.97
C GLN A 195 3.69 -4.75 18.95
N LYS A 196 3.42 -4.46 20.22
CA LYS A 196 3.19 -5.48 21.25
C LYS A 196 1.98 -6.36 20.91
N HIS A 197 0.90 -5.77 20.42
CA HIS A 197 -0.25 -6.53 19.91
C HIS A 197 0.16 -7.40 18.73
N ALA A 198 0.88 -6.86 17.74
CA ALA A 198 1.30 -7.57 16.54
C ALA A 198 2.19 -8.79 16.84
N LEU A 199 3.18 -8.63 17.70
CA LEU A 199 4.16 -9.67 18.03
C LEU A 199 3.67 -10.60 19.16
N GLY A 200 2.84 -10.11 20.05
CA GLY A 200 2.54 -10.72 21.33
C GLY A 200 3.61 -10.40 22.38
N ASN A 201 3.25 -10.56 23.66
CA ASN A 201 4.10 -10.11 24.77
C ASN A 201 5.50 -10.71 24.76
N LEU A 202 5.61 -12.02 24.54
CA LEU A 202 6.88 -12.73 24.59
C LEU A 202 7.82 -12.28 23.45
N LEU A 203 7.34 -12.33 22.21
CA LEU A 203 8.16 -11.93 21.06
C LEU A 203 8.48 -10.44 21.06
N PHE A 204 7.57 -9.59 21.54
CA PHE A 204 7.86 -8.17 21.70
C PHE A 204 9.00 -7.94 22.71
N SER A 205 9.00 -8.62 23.86
CA SER A 205 10.09 -8.52 24.85
C SER A 205 11.43 -9.01 24.31
N LEU A 206 11.43 -10.03 23.45
CA LEU A 206 12.64 -10.58 22.83
C LEU A 206 13.11 -9.81 21.59
N SER A 207 12.25 -8.97 20.98
CA SER A 207 12.56 -8.29 19.72
C SER A 207 13.58 -7.17 19.86
N GLY A 208 13.82 -6.68 21.08
CA GLY A 208 14.66 -5.50 21.31
C GLY A 208 14.10 -4.20 20.73
N ILE A 209 12.82 -4.19 20.37
CA ILE A 209 12.16 -2.99 19.82
C ILE A 209 12.13 -1.90 20.90
N ALA A 210 12.78 -0.78 20.59
CA ALA A 210 12.85 0.40 21.45
C ALA A 210 12.79 1.66 20.59
N LEU A 211 12.39 2.77 21.21
CA LEU A 211 12.49 4.08 20.56
C LEU A 211 13.97 4.40 20.30
N ALA A 212 14.29 4.81 19.07
CA ALA A 212 15.57 5.40 18.74
C ALA A 212 15.55 6.91 19.04
N LYS A 213 16.70 7.43 19.40
CA LYS A 213 16.86 8.88 19.62
C LYS A 213 17.04 9.63 18.31
#